data_2e1293e18083f52774388c06aac2247a
#
_entry.id   2e1293e18083f52774388c06aac2247a
#
_cell.length_a   1.000
_cell.length_b   1.000
_cell.length_c   1.000
_cell.angle_alpha   90.00
_cell.angle_beta   90.00
_cell.angle_gamma   90.00
#
_symmetry.space_group_name_H-M   'P 1'
#
loop_
_entity.id
_entity.type
_entity.pdbx_description
1 polymer ?
#
loop_
_entity_poly.entity_id
_entity_poly.type
_entity_poly.pdbx_seq_one_letter_code
_entity_poly.pdbx_strand_id
1 'polypeptide(L)'
;MTDETPKTEVVQDPVSGAVVPAHPVGEETALRLTLTTPLYRGATIAMFLSGLGFSAAAPQIASFLVNDLGASLTVAGLYYLTALTAPVAGYLVGARSDRTGNRLGLFRLCALAGFLGWAGIAFSTQLWMPFVISAVVLGFAGAATSQLFAALHDQLAQTPRASNDGVVAIVRMALTAGWVIGPVAGAFLAAQTSARVMLFATALCTLAQILPLGALKDVPTSVPATAHGATAPAAPGVRVMAPLLVFTALYICVYAGESIKYAYLPIYMNDQLHLAPALSGAIIGIQPLVELVLMPVAVVVARRTGMMKPMIVAAGFGVAANLCFALTGTAAGLFAGQILMGGVWGVFAALGIIAAQRLLPVAVATASAIFLSSTALSSALGGLTGGLGAAAFGLPLVFLIPAGFAAIAVIGLILMARTKAARDL
;
A
#
# COMPACT_ATOMS: atom_id res chain seq x y z
N MET A 1 -23.14 47.58 22.02
CA MET A 1 -21.79 48.15 21.99
C MET A 1 -21.18 47.91 23.35
N THR A 2 -20.58 46.75 23.57
CA THR A 2 -19.68 46.45 24.70
C THR A 2 -18.73 45.38 24.21
N ASP A 3 -17.50 45.83 24.08
CA ASP A 3 -16.31 45.14 23.65
C ASP A 3 -15.82 44.28 24.83
N GLU A 4 -15.80 42.92 24.68
CA GLU A 4 -15.16 42.01 25.63
C GLU A 4 -14.01 41.28 24.97
N THR A 5 -12.81 41.86 25.16
CA THR A 5 -11.54 41.18 24.92
C THR A 5 -11.30 40.11 26.00
N PRO A 6 -10.78 38.91 25.64
CA PRO A 6 -10.47 37.88 26.62
C PRO A 6 -9.29 38.31 27.51
N LYS A 7 -9.49 38.33 28.81
CA LYS A 7 -8.44 38.58 29.80
C LYS A 7 -7.50 37.42 29.91
N THR A 8 -6.24 37.68 29.57
CA THR A 8 -5.11 36.78 29.87
C THR A 8 -4.86 36.81 31.37
N GLU A 9 -5.04 35.69 32.03
CA GLU A 9 -4.77 35.54 33.46
C GLU A 9 -3.25 35.52 33.69
N VAL A 10 -2.73 36.61 34.26
CA VAL A 10 -1.31 36.75 34.62
C VAL A 10 -1.15 36.30 36.06
N VAL A 11 -0.53 35.14 36.26
CA VAL A 11 -0.08 34.69 37.59
C VAL A 11 1.19 35.45 37.95
N GLN A 12 1.10 36.39 38.90
CA GLN A 12 2.27 37.07 39.45
C GLN A 12 2.88 36.28 40.61
N ASP A 13 4.16 35.98 40.48
CA ASP A 13 4.97 35.38 41.54
C ASP A 13 5.36 36.48 42.57
N PRO A 14 5.07 36.35 43.89
CA PRO A 14 5.18 37.45 44.85
C PRO A 14 6.61 37.79 45.30
N VAL A 15 7.66 37.16 44.82
CA VAL A 15 9.03 37.30 45.34
C VAL A 15 10.04 37.89 44.33
N SER A 16 9.72 37.98 43.06
CA SER A 16 10.65 38.57 42.09
C SER A 16 9.89 39.12 40.88
N GLY A 17 9.86 40.45 40.73
CA GLY A 17 9.19 41.14 39.63
C GLY A 17 9.82 40.94 38.24
N ALA A 18 10.46 39.82 37.99
CA ALA A 18 10.98 39.42 36.67
C ALA A 18 9.94 38.49 36.02
N VAL A 19 9.38 38.92 34.89
CA VAL A 19 8.66 38.05 33.97
C VAL A 19 9.67 37.09 33.39
N VAL A 20 9.72 35.86 33.93
CA VAL A 20 10.47 34.77 33.29
C VAL A 20 9.66 34.37 32.06
N PRO A 21 10.19 34.54 30.84
CA PRO A 21 9.53 34.03 29.68
C PRO A 21 9.43 32.52 29.87
N ALA A 22 8.21 31.95 29.84
CA ALA A 22 8.00 30.52 29.79
C ALA A 22 8.84 30.00 28.60
N HIS A 23 9.95 29.31 28.88
CA HIS A 23 10.70 28.62 27.85
C HIS A 23 9.69 27.70 27.13
N PRO A 24 9.56 27.79 25.81
CA PRO A 24 8.76 26.82 25.09
C PRO A 24 9.36 25.46 25.43
N VAL A 25 8.58 24.61 26.12
CA VAL A 25 8.91 23.20 26.33
C VAL A 25 9.20 22.70 24.93
N GLY A 26 10.48 22.40 24.61
CA GLY A 26 10.94 22.14 23.26
C GLY A 26 10.04 21.04 22.66
N GLU A 27 9.36 21.36 21.57
CA GLU A 27 8.53 20.41 20.86
C GLU A 27 9.38 19.19 20.54
N GLU A 28 9.03 18.04 21.16
CA GLU A 28 9.73 16.78 20.88
C GLU A 28 9.59 16.50 19.39
N THR A 29 10.73 16.33 18.70
CA THR A 29 10.73 16.00 17.28
C THR A 29 10.06 14.64 17.07
N ALA A 30 9.36 14.45 15.94
CA ALA A 30 8.68 13.20 15.60
C ALA A 30 9.64 11.99 15.70
N LEU A 31 10.91 12.17 15.32
CA LEU A 31 11.93 11.14 15.41
C LEU A 31 12.23 10.74 16.87
N ARG A 32 12.42 11.72 17.76
CA ARG A 32 12.67 11.46 19.19
C ARG A 32 11.46 10.75 19.81
N LEU A 33 10.24 11.23 19.52
CA LEU A 33 9.02 10.62 19.99
C LEU A 33 8.86 9.18 19.50
N THR A 34 9.22 8.91 18.25
CA THR A 34 9.20 7.54 17.67
C THR A 34 10.19 6.64 18.37
N LEU A 35 11.39 7.10 18.69
CA LEU A 35 12.43 6.28 19.34
C LEU A 35 12.16 6.04 20.83
N THR A 36 11.54 6.99 21.53
CA THR A 36 11.30 6.92 22.97
C THR A 36 10.03 6.18 23.34
N THR A 37 8.96 6.24 22.49
CA THR A 37 7.69 5.58 22.79
C THR A 37 7.71 4.12 22.31
N PRO A 38 7.52 3.13 23.22
CA PRO A 38 7.62 1.71 22.86
C PRO A 38 6.70 1.28 21.71
N LEU A 39 5.46 1.78 21.67
CA LEU A 39 4.51 1.46 20.57
C LEU A 39 5.01 2.01 19.22
N TYR A 40 5.48 3.27 19.17
CA TYR A 40 5.89 3.89 17.92
C TYR A 40 7.17 3.25 17.36
N ARG A 41 8.14 2.99 18.23
CA ARG A 41 9.35 2.23 17.86
C ARG A 41 9.01 0.82 17.40
N GLY A 42 8.15 0.12 18.15
CA GLY A 42 7.70 -1.22 17.79
C GLY A 42 6.93 -1.24 16.46
N ALA A 43 6.05 -0.27 16.22
CA ALA A 43 5.32 -0.14 14.96
C ALA A 43 6.25 0.13 13.77
N THR A 44 7.28 0.97 13.95
CA THR A 44 8.26 1.27 12.91
C THR A 44 9.02 0.00 12.48
N ILE A 45 9.53 -0.78 13.45
CA ILE A 45 10.23 -2.03 13.15
C ILE A 45 9.29 -3.07 12.55
N ALA A 46 8.08 -3.20 13.09
CA ALA A 46 7.08 -4.14 12.58
C ALA A 46 6.68 -3.82 11.12
N MET A 47 6.48 -2.54 10.79
CA MET A 47 6.16 -2.13 9.42
C MET A 47 7.32 -2.36 8.46
N PHE A 48 8.56 -2.11 8.89
CA PHE A 48 9.74 -2.45 8.08
C PHE A 48 9.80 -3.95 7.78
N LEU A 49 9.62 -4.81 8.78
CA LEU A 49 9.62 -6.27 8.60
C LEU A 49 8.46 -6.75 7.71
N SER A 50 7.29 -6.14 7.86
CA SER A 50 6.12 -6.42 7.01
C SER A 50 6.41 -6.06 5.55
N GLY A 51 6.96 -4.86 5.31
CA GLY A 51 7.36 -4.41 3.98
C GLY A 51 8.43 -5.29 3.35
N LEU A 52 9.47 -5.62 4.12
CA LEU A 52 10.58 -6.47 3.69
C LEU A 52 10.10 -7.85 3.27
N GLY A 53 9.33 -8.53 4.13
CA GLY A 53 8.85 -9.88 3.83
C GLY A 53 7.89 -9.92 2.66
N PHE A 54 6.88 -9.06 2.63
CA PHE A 54 5.90 -9.06 1.56
C PHE A 54 6.51 -8.71 0.21
N SER A 55 7.37 -7.71 0.13
CA SER A 55 8.01 -7.30 -1.12
C SER A 55 9.07 -8.28 -1.63
N ALA A 56 9.68 -9.08 -0.74
CA ALA A 56 10.54 -10.18 -1.15
C ALA A 56 9.74 -11.29 -1.85
N ALA A 57 8.53 -11.63 -1.34
CA ALA A 57 7.70 -12.70 -1.88
C ALA A 57 6.89 -12.28 -3.11
N ALA A 58 6.38 -11.05 -3.16
CA ALA A 58 5.45 -10.61 -4.21
C ALA A 58 5.93 -10.85 -5.65
N PRO A 59 7.19 -10.55 -6.03
CA PRO A 59 7.69 -10.82 -7.36
C PRO A 59 8.12 -12.28 -7.58
N GLN A 60 8.21 -13.10 -6.54
CA GLN A 60 8.72 -14.47 -6.63
C GLN A 60 7.61 -15.52 -6.64
N ILE A 61 6.39 -15.18 -6.20
CA ILE A 61 5.30 -16.15 -6.05
C ILE A 61 4.90 -16.78 -7.40
N ALA A 62 4.82 -15.98 -8.47
CA ALA A 62 4.47 -16.51 -9.78
C ALA A 62 5.57 -17.43 -10.34
N SER A 63 6.84 -17.06 -10.16
CA SER A 63 7.99 -17.90 -10.50
C SER A 63 7.99 -19.22 -9.72
N PHE A 64 7.68 -19.20 -8.43
CA PHE A 64 7.51 -20.40 -7.61
C PHE A 64 6.38 -21.31 -8.14
N LEU A 65 5.23 -20.75 -8.51
CA LEU A 65 4.11 -21.52 -9.06
C LEU A 65 4.51 -22.21 -10.38
N VAL A 66 5.23 -21.49 -11.25
CA VAL A 66 5.65 -22.02 -12.57
C VAL A 66 6.79 -23.02 -12.42
N ASN A 67 7.88 -22.66 -11.74
CA ASN A 67 9.12 -23.41 -11.76
C ASN A 67 9.15 -24.56 -10.73
N ASP A 68 8.52 -24.36 -9.53
CA ASP A 68 8.52 -25.38 -8.47
C ASP A 68 7.27 -26.26 -8.48
N LEU A 69 6.11 -25.72 -8.89
CA LEU A 69 4.83 -26.44 -8.85
C LEU A 69 4.29 -26.79 -10.26
N GLY A 70 5.01 -26.41 -11.33
CA GLY A 70 4.67 -26.77 -12.72
C GLY A 70 3.42 -26.05 -13.25
N ALA A 71 3.05 -24.88 -12.71
CA ALA A 71 1.93 -24.11 -13.22
C ALA A 71 2.22 -23.56 -14.62
N SER A 72 1.19 -23.46 -15.47
CA SER A 72 1.28 -22.62 -16.65
C SER A 72 1.32 -21.14 -16.30
N LEU A 73 1.82 -20.29 -17.21
CA LEU A 73 1.79 -18.84 -17.03
C LEU A 73 0.36 -18.32 -16.78
N THR A 74 -0.63 -18.91 -17.44
CA THR A 74 -2.06 -18.57 -17.21
C THR A 74 -2.47 -18.82 -15.77
N VAL A 75 -2.15 -20.00 -15.23
CA VAL A 75 -2.52 -20.38 -13.86
C VAL A 75 -1.78 -19.51 -12.86
N ALA A 76 -0.51 -19.19 -13.10
CA ALA A 76 0.26 -18.26 -12.25
C ALA A 76 -0.39 -16.85 -12.20
N GLY A 77 -0.91 -16.37 -13.34
CA GLY A 77 -1.70 -15.13 -13.38
C GLY A 77 -3.00 -15.22 -12.56
N LEU A 78 -3.74 -16.32 -12.70
CA LEU A 78 -5.00 -16.53 -11.95
C LEU A 78 -4.82 -16.57 -10.43
N TYR A 79 -3.61 -16.82 -9.93
CA TYR A 79 -3.31 -16.71 -8.50
C TYR A 79 -3.70 -15.36 -7.90
N TYR A 80 -3.56 -14.27 -8.63
CA TYR A 80 -3.87 -12.93 -8.15
C TYR A 80 -5.38 -12.68 -7.93
N LEU A 81 -6.27 -13.58 -8.42
CA LEU A 81 -7.70 -13.56 -8.08
C LEU A 81 -7.93 -13.81 -6.59
N THR A 82 -7.02 -14.48 -5.90
CA THR A 82 -7.12 -14.72 -4.45
C THR A 82 -7.13 -13.42 -3.65
N ALA A 83 -6.61 -12.31 -4.21
CA ALA A 83 -6.65 -10.99 -3.58
C ALA A 83 -8.07 -10.46 -3.33
N LEU A 84 -9.09 -10.99 -4.05
CA LEU A 84 -10.49 -10.60 -3.85
C LEU A 84 -11.04 -10.93 -2.46
N THR A 85 -10.40 -11.83 -1.72
CA THR A 85 -10.80 -12.16 -0.35
C THR A 85 -10.31 -11.13 0.68
N ALA A 86 -9.26 -10.36 0.37
CA ALA A 86 -8.64 -9.43 1.29
C ALA A 86 -9.59 -8.32 1.81
N PRO A 87 -10.46 -7.68 0.98
CA PRO A 87 -11.43 -6.72 1.47
C PRO A 87 -12.43 -7.32 2.47
N VAL A 88 -12.87 -8.56 2.25
CA VAL A 88 -13.80 -9.26 3.15
C VAL A 88 -13.12 -9.56 4.49
N ALA A 89 -11.91 -10.11 4.44
CA ALA A 89 -11.11 -10.37 5.64
C ALA A 89 -10.80 -9.09 6.42
N GLY A 90 -10.42 -8.03 5.71
CA GLY A 90 -10.17 -6.70 6.29
C GLY A 90 -11.41 -6.13 7.00
N TYR A 91 -12.59 -6.25 6.39
CA TYR A 91 -13.85 -5.84 6.99
C TYR A 91 -14.16 -6.64 8.27
N LEU A 92 -14.04 -7.96 8.24
CA LEU A 92 -14.30 -8.83 9.39
C LEU A 92 -13.37 -8.51 10.57
N VAL A 93 -12.07 -8.36 10.29
CA VAL A 93 -11.08 -7.99 11.30
C VAL A 93 -11.35 -6.58 11.84
N GLY A 94 -11.63 -5.61 10.97
CA GLY A 94 -11.95 -4.23 11.36
C GLY A 94 -13.19 -4.18 12.25
N ALA A 95 -14.29 -4.80 11.86
CA ALA A 95 -15.53 -4.85 12.64
C ALA A 95 -15.32 -5.52 14.00
N ARG A 96 -14.50 -6.57 14.07
CA ARG A 96 -14.13 -7.22 15.34
C ARG A 96 -13.29 -6.29 16.20
N SER A 97 -12.33 -5.60 15.59
CA SER A 97 -11.44 -4.63 16.22
C SER A 97 -12.21 -3.48 16.86
N ASP A 98 -13.14 -2.89 16.13
CA ASP A 98 -13.96 -1.77 16.61
C ASP A 98 -14.88 -2.15 17.77
N ARG A 99 -15.39 -3.40 17.76
CA ARG A 99 -16.22 -3.92 18.84
C ARG A 99 -15.45 -4.25 20.11
N THR A 100 -14.21 -4.72 19.97
CA THR A 100 -13.44 -5.25 21.12
C THR A 100 -12.40 -4.26 21.64
N GLY A 101 -12.03 -3.24 20.86
CA GLY A 101 -10.91 -2.34 21.16
C GLY A 101 -9.53 -3.03 21.13
N ASN A 102 -9.47 -4.31 20.77
CA ASN A 102 -8.26 -5.13 20.85
C ASN A 102 -7.46 -5.05 19.53
N ARG A 103 -6.85 -3.88 19.26
CA ARG A 103 -6.07 -3.60 18.04
C ARG A 103 -4.83 -4.46 17.93
N LEU A 104 -3.99 -4.46 18.99
CA LEU A 104 -2.71 -5.19 19.02
C LEU A 104 -2.90 -6.71 19.09
N GLY A 105 -3.96 -7.18 19.77
CA GLY A 105 -4.30 -8.61 19.79
C GLY A 105 -4.68 -9.11 18.40
N LEU A 106 -5.50 -8.36 17.67
CA LEU A 106 -5.88 -8.69 16.28
C LEU A 106 -4.70 -8.53 15.32
N PHE A 107 -3.83 -7.53 15.51
CA PHE A 107 -2.57 -7.43 14.78
C PHE A 107 -1.74 -8.72 14.91
N ARG A 108 -1.53 -9.21 16.14
CA ARG A 108 -0.76 -10.45 16.41
C ARG A 108 -1.42 -11.66 15.75
N LEU A 109 -2.74 -11.77 15.82
CA LEU A 109 -3.48 -12.86 15.17
C LEU A 109 -3.32 -12.82 13.64
N CYS A 110 -3.45 -11.64 13.03
CA CYS A 110 -3.26 -11.45 11.59
C CYS A 110 -1.81 -11.72 11.16
N ALA A 111 -0.82 -11.32 11.97
CA ALA A 111 0.58 -11.62 11.73
C ALA A 111 0.88 -13.12 11.83
N LEU A 112 0.27 -13.81 12.80
CA LEU A 112 0.35 -15.28 12.90
C LEU A 112 -0.30 -15.96 11.69
N ALA A 113 -1.46 -15.46 11.22
CA ALA A 113 -2.07 -15.94 9.99
C ALA A 113 -1.13 -15.74 8.79
N GLY A 114 -0.42 -14.59 8.72
CA GLY A 114 0.61 -14.34 7.72
C GLY A 114 1.76 -15.35 7.76
N PHE A 115 2.25 -15.64 8.95
CA PHE A 115 3.27 -16.69 9.14
C PHE A 115 2.78 -18.05 8.65
N LEU A 116 1.60 -18.49 9.10
CA LEU A 116 1.04 -19.78 8.71
C LEU A 116 0.75 -19.85 7.21
N GLY A 117 0.27 -18.74 6.63
CA GLY A 117 0.00 -18.65 5.20
C GLY A 117 1.27 -18.77 4.35
N TRP A 118 2.30 -17.98 4.63
CA TRP A 118 3.55 -18.03 3.88
C TRP A 118 4.33 -19.32 4.12
N ALA A 119 4.35 -19.85 5.36
CA ALA A 119 4.92 -21.16 5.65
C ALA A 119 4.17 -22.27 4.91
N GLY A 120 2.85 -22.24 4.92
CA GLY A 120 2.02 -23.20 4.18
C GLY A 120 2.29 -23.16 2.68
N ILE A 121 2.46 -21.97 2.08
CA ILE A 121 2.84 -21.83 0.67
C ILE A 121 4.26 -22.39 0.43
N ALA A 122 5.22 -22.08 1.30
CA ALA A 122 6.60 -22.56 1.17
C ALA A 122 6.68 -24.10 1.17
N PHE A 123 5.84 -24.76 1.95
CA PHE A 123 5.77 -26.22 2.02
C PHE A 123 4.73 -26.85 1.06
N SER A 124 4.11 -26.06 0.19
CA SER A 124 3.16 -26.61 -0.79
C SER A 124 3.82 -27.57 -1.75
N THR A 125 3.16 -28.71 -2.00
CA THR A 125 3.55 -29.73 -2.95
C THR A 125 2.56 -29.87 -4.11
N GLN A 126 1.37 -29.32 -3.95
CA GLN A 126 0.29 -29.36 -4.93
C GLN A 126 -0.07 -27.93 -5.36
N LEU A 127 -0.38 -27.76 -6.62
CA LEU A 127 -0.65 -26.45 -7.22
C LEU A 127 -1.85 -25.71 -6.60
N TRP A 128 -2.88 -26.43 -6.15
CA TRP A 128 -4.07 -25.82 -5.53
C TRP A 128 -3.80 -25.24 -4.14
N MET A 129 -2.79 -25.75 -3.41
CA MET A 129 -2.50 -25.34 -2.02
C MET A 129 -2.22 -23.84 -1.88
N PRO A 130 -1.31 -23.21 -2.67
CA PRO A 130 -1.07 -21.78 -2.60
C PRO A 130 -2.33 -20.94 -2.84
N PHE A 131 -3.23 -21.37 -3.73
CA PHE A 131 -4.48 -20.66 -4.01
C PHE A 131 -5.42 -20.65 -2.80
N VAL A 132 -5.66 -21.82 -2.20
CA VAL A 132 -6.52 -21.94 -1.03
C VAL A 132 -5.92 -21.21 0.17
N ILE A 133 -4.63 -21.39 0.42
CA ILE A 133 -3.92 -20.73 1.53
C ILE A 133 -3.96 -19.20 1.34
N SER A 134 -3.70 -18.71 0.14
CA SER A 134 -3.77 -17.28 -0.14
C SER A 134 -5.18 -16.72 0.05
N ALA A 135 -6.19 -17.38 -0.52
CA ALA A 135 -7.56 -16.92 -0.44
C ALA A 135 -8.12 -16.95 1.00
N VAL A 136 -7.79 -17.99 1.78
CA VAL A 136 -8.39 -18.19 3.11
C VAL A 136 -7.54 -17.56 4.22
N VAL A 137 -6.22 -17.67 4.16
CA VAL A 137 -5.32 -17.31 5.27
C VAL A 137 -4.65 -15.96 5.03
N LEU A 138 -4.03 -15.74 3.84
CA LEU A 138 -3.30 -14.51 3.56
C LEU A 138 -4.22 -13.29 3.41
N GLY A 139 -5.51 -13.48 3.07
CA GLY A 139 -6.49 -12.41 3.11
C GLY A 139 -6.56 -11.73 4.50
N PHE A 140 -6.47 -12.51 5.59
CA PHE A 140 -6.42 -11.98 6.96
C PHE A 140 -5.07 -11.35 7.31
N ALA A 141 -3.98 -11.86 6.77
CA ALA A 141 -2.64 -11.32 7.03
C ALA A 141 -2.53 -9.83 6.62
N GLY A 142 -3.15 -9.44 5.51
CA GLY A 142 -3.19 -8.06 5.04
C GLY A 142 -3.81 -7.09 6.04
N ALA A 143 -4.70 -7.55 6.92
CA ALA A 143 -5.32 -6.73 7.95
C ALA A 143 -4.36 -6.36 9.10
N ALA A 144 -3.20 -7.01 9.25
CA ALA A 144 -2.22 -6.67 10.28
C ALA A 144 -1.80 -5.20 10.21
N THR A 145 -1.45 -4.72 9.01
CA THR A 145 -1.04 -3.33 8.79
C THR A 145 -2.12 -2.34 9.24
N SER A 146 -3.38 -2.56 8.88
CA SER A 146 -4.47 -1.68 9.26
C SER A 146 -4.72 -1.67 10.78
N GLN A 147 -4.58 -2.83 11.46
CA GLN A 147 -4.72 -2.89 12.91
C GLN A 147 -3.59 -2.15 13.64
N LEU A 148 -2.37 -2.21 13.13
CA LEU A 148 -1.26 -1.49 13.73
C LEU A 148 -1.39 0.03 13.54
N PHE A 149 -1.83 0.49 12.36
CA PHE A 149 -2.14 1.91 12.16
C PHE A 149 -3.32 2.38 13.01
N ALA A 150 -4.33 1.54 13.25
CA ALA A 150 -5.43 1.85 14.15
C ALA A 150 -4.94 1.99 15.61
N ALA A 151 -4.10 1.07 16.10
CA ALA A 151 -3.50 1.18 17.43
C ALA A 151 -2.63 2.43 17.58
N LEU A 152 -1.86 2.78 16.53
CA LEU A 152 -1.07 4.00 16.47
C LEU A 152 -1.95 5.24 16.55
N HIS A 153 -3.05 5.28 15.77
CA HIS A 153 -4.01 6.38 15.79
C HIS A 153 -4.64 6.56 17.16
N ASP A 154 -5.10 5.47 17.80
CA ASP A 154 -5.72 5.51 19.13
C ASP A 154 -4.75 6.07 20.19
N GLN A 155 -3.46 5.69 20.12
CA GLN A 155 -2.43 6.23 21.02
C GLN A 155 -2.15 7.73 20.76
N LEU A 156 -2.02 8.13 19.49
CA LEU A 156 -1.75 9.52 19.11
C LEU A 156 -2.92 10.45 19.47
N ALA A 157 -4.16 9.95 19.39
CA ALA A 157 -5.35 10.70 19.75
C ALA A 157 -5.42 11.06 21.25
N GLN A 158 -4.76 10.28 22.14
CA GLN A 158 -4.72 10.57 23.58
C GLN A 158 -3.82 11.75 23.95
N THR A 159 -2.81 12.03 23.16
CA THR A 159 -1.86 13.13 23.36
C THR A 159 -1.66 13.88 22.05
N PRO A 160 -2.61 14.77 21.68
CA PRO A 160 -2.47 15.56 20.47
C PRO A 160 -1.22 16.45 20.53
N ARG A 161 -0.31 16.27 19.55
CA ARG A 161 0.94 17.04 19.39
C ARG A 161 1.12 17.38 17.92
N ALA A 162 1.78 18.50 17.63
CA ALA A 162 2.14 18.87 16.26
C ALA A 162 3.02 17.80 15.55
N SER A 163 3.79 17.03 16.32
CA SER A 163 4.67 15.95 15.83
C SER A 163 3.95 14.64 15.49
N ASN A 164 2.66 14.50 15.78
CA ASN A 164 1.90 13.25 15.58
C ASN A 164 1.89 12.78 14.11
N ASP A 165 1.67 13.70 13.17
CA ASP A 165 1.70 13.38 11.73
C ASP A 165 3.08 12.89 11.28
N GLY A 166 4.15 13.43 11.89
CA GLY A 166 5.52 13.00 11.66
C GLY A 166 5.80 11.57 12.12
N VAL A 167 5.19 11.13 13.24
CA VAL A 167 5.29 9.73 13.71
C VAL A 167 4.66 8.78 12.70
N VAL A 168 3.44 9.08 12.22
CA VAL A 168 2.76 8.28 11.20
C VAL A 168 3.59 8.22 9.91
N ALA A 169 4.19 9.34 9.50
CA ALA A 169 5.06 9.40 8.33
C ALA A 169 6.29 8.49 8.48
N ILE A 170 6.97 8.50 9.65
CA ILE A 170 8.13 7.63 9.92
C ILE A 170 7.74 6.16 9.84
N VAL A 171 6.61 5.76 10.42
CA VAL A 171 6.13 4.37 10.37
C VAL A 171 5.82 3.94 8.93
N ARG A 172 5.22 4.81 8.12
CA ARG A 172 5.00 4.56 6.68
C ARG A 172 6.29 4.47 5.89
N MET A 173 7.26 5.36 6.16
CA MET A 173 8.59 5.32 5.52
C MET A 173 9.30 4.00 5.82
N ALA A 174 9.18 3.46 7.03
CA ALA A 174 9.77 2.17 7.38
C ALA A 174 9.18 1.02 6.54
N LEU A 175 7.86 1.03 6.32
CA LEU A 175 7.21 0.08 5.40
C LEU A 175 7.79 0.18 3.99
N THR A 176 7.90 1.40 3.46
CA THR A 176 8.45 1.65 2.11
C THR A 176 9.93 1.26 2.02
N ALA A 177 10.73 1.51 3.07
CA ALA A 177 12.12 1.07 3.12
C ALA A 177 12.24 -0.47 3.01
N GLY A 178 11.32 -1.20 3.66
CA GLY A 178 11.19 -2.65 3.48
C GLY A 178 10.91 -3.03 2.02
N TRP A 179 10.04 -2.29 1.34
CA TRP A 179 9.73 -2.51 -0.07
C TRP A 179 10.90 -2.23 -1.02
N VAL A 180 11.81 -1.32 -0.68
CA VAL A 180 13.04 -1.07 -1.46
C VAL A 180 14.02 -2.25 -1.34
N ILE A 181 14.21 -2.75 -0.13
CA ILE A 181 15.22 -3.78 0.19
C ILE A 181 14.72 -5.18 -0.16
N GLY A 182 13.44 -5.46 0.06
CA GLY A 182 12.85 -6.80 -0.02
C GLY A 182 13.04 -7.51 -1.36
N PRO A 183 12.78 -6.89 -2.52
CA PRO A 183 12.96 -7.58 -3.80
C PRO A 183 14.40 -8.02 -4.07
N VAL A 184 15.38 -7.19 -3.68
CA VAL A 184 16.81 -7.54 -3.81
C VAL A 184 17.17 -8.69 -2.88
N ALA A 185 16.80 -8.58 -1.61
CA ALA A 185 17.08 -9.61 -0.60
C ALA A 185 16.36 -10.93 -0.94
N GLY A 186 15.11 -10.85 -1.39
CA GLY A 186 14.31 -12.01 -1.79
C GLY A 186 14.88 -12.73 -3.03
N ALA A 187 15.22 -11.98 -4.07
CA ALA A 187 15.83 -12.56 -5.27
C ALA A 187 17.19 -13.20 -4.98
N PHE A 188 18.01 -12.52 -4.17
CA PHE A 188 19.31 -13.06 -3.75
C PHE A 188 19.14 -14.34 -2.92
N LEU A 189 18.27 -14.34 -1.91
CA LEU A 189 18.03 -15.51 -1.06
C LEU A 189 17.48 -16.71 -1.87
N ALA A 190 16.52 -16.46 -2.75
CA ALA A 190 15.95 -17.49 -3.62
C ALA A 190 17.02 -18.13 -4.53
N ALA A 191 17.92 -17.31 -5.07
CA ALA A 191 19.00 -17.79 -5.95
C ALA A 191 20.10 -18.56 -5.20
N GLN A 192 20.43 -18.17 -3.97
CA GLN A 192 21.47 -18.86 -3.17
C GLN A 192 20.96 -20.14 -2.50
N THR A 193 19.64 -20.28 -2.36
CA THR A 193 19.02 -21.41 -1.66
C THR A 193 17.90 -22.04 -2.48
N SER A 194 16.69 -21.53 -2.33
CA SER A 194 15.51 -21.91 -3.14
C SER A 194 14.37 -20.91 -2.92
N ALA A 195 13.39 -20.93 -3.85
CA ALA A 195 12.17 -20.15 -3.69
C ALA A 195 11.40 -20.52 -2.40
N ARG A 196 11.43 -21.80 -2.00
CA ARG A 196 10.79 -22.29 -0.75
C ARG A 196 11.41 -21.68 0.50
N VAL A 197 12.76 -21.65 0.56
CA VAL A 197 13.50 -21.03 1.69
C VAL A 197 13.20 -19.53 1.77
N MET A 198 13.15 -18.84 0.65
CA MET A 198 12.80 -17.43 0.57
C MET A 198 11.37 -17.18 1.05
N LEU A 199 10.37 -17.98 0.62
CA LEU A 199 8.98 -17.87 1.09
C LEU A 199 8.86 -18.18 2.60
N PHE A 200 9.64 -19.13 3.11
CA PHE A 200 9.71 -19.38 4.54
C PHE A 200 10.38 -18.23 5.31
N ALA A 201 11.40 -17.58 4.76
CA ALA A 201 11.97 -16.36 5.33
C ALA A 201 10.94 -15.22 5.38
N THR A 202 10.08 -15.10 4.35
CA THR A 202 8.93 -14.18 4.38
C THR A 202 7.96 -14.53 5.52
N ALA A 203 7.68 -15.82 5.74
CA ALA A 203 6.88 -16.25 6.88
C ALA A 203 7.53 -15.81 8.21
N LEU A 204 8.84 -16.00 8.38
CA LEU A 204 9.54 -15.55 9.56
C LEU A 204 9.53 -14.03 9.74
N CYS A 205 9.62 -13.25 8.68
CA CYS A 205 9.46 -11.79 8.74
C CYS A 205 8.06 -11.39 9.24
N THR A 206 7.00 -12.08 8.75
CA THR A 206 5.63 -11.82 9.21
C THR A 206 5.40 -12.24 10.67
N LEU A 207 6.08 -13.23 11.16
CA LEU A 207 6.06 -13.60 12.57
C LEU A 207 6.88 -12.61 13.42
N ALA A 208 8.08 -12.26 12.95
CA ALA A 208 9.02 -11.38 13.64
C ALA A 208 8.47 -9.97 13.86
N GLN A 209 7.52 -9.50 13.04
CA GLN A 209 6.87 -8.21 13.26
C GLN A 209 6.10 -8.12 14.59
N ILE A 210 5.79 -9.25 15.24
CA ILE A 210 5.15 -9.29 16.56
C ILE A 210 6.14 -8.91 17.66
N LEU A 211 7.41 -9.30 17.52
CA LEU A 211 8.43 -9.17 18.57
C LEU A 211 8.65 -7.74 19.08
N PRO A 212 8.76 -6.70 18.22
CA PRO A 212 8.97 -5.32 18.67
C PRO A 212 7.83 -4.75 19.49
N LEU A 213 6.64 -5.33 19.36
CA LEU A 213 5.43 -4.92 20.08
C LEU A 213 5.22 -5.76 21.35
N GLY A 214 5.94 -6.89 21.48
CA GLY A 214 6.01 -7.73 22.67
C GLY A 214 4.67 -7.95 23.36
N ALA A 215 4.63 -7.67 24.66
CA ALA A 215 3.44 -7.75 25.52
C ALA A 215 2.72 -6.40 25.67
N LEU A 216 2.97 -5.41 24.80
CA LEU A 216 2.26 -4.13 24.84
C LEU A 216 0.75 -4.38 24.78
N LYS A 217 0.03 -3.74 25.68
CA LYS A 217 -1.44 -3.80 25.73
C LYS A 217 -2.02 -2.64 24.92
N ASP A 218 -3.23 -2.85 24.43
CA ASP A 218 -3.99 -1.77 23.82
C ASP A 218 -4.25 -0.66 24.83
N VAL A 219 -4.22 0.56 24.35
CA VAL A 219 -4.63 1.71 25.13
C VAL A 219 -6.15 1.74 25.14
N PRO A 220 -6.80 1.93 26.31
CA PRO A 220 -8.24 2.02 26.37
C PRO A 220 -8.75 3.11 25.42
N THR A 221 -9.57 2.73 24.45
CA THR A 221 -10.16 3.66 23.49
C THR A 221 -11.21 4.49 24.23
N SER A 222 -10.99 5.77 24.37
CA SER A 222 -11.96 6.69 24.99
C SER A 222 -13.12 7.07 24.07
N VAL A 223 -13.23 6.43 22.91
CA VAL A 223 -14.36 6.64 22.00
C VAL A 223 -15.54 5.82 22.49
N PRO A 224 -16.64 6.48 22.93
CA PRO A 224 -17.85 5.75 23.31
C PRO A 224 -18.36 4.91 22.13
N ALA A 225 -18.69 3.66 22.38
CA ALA A 225 -19.34 2.74 21.41
C ALA A 225 -20.74 3.23 20.93
N THR A 226 -21.13 4.43 21.29
CA THR A 226 -22.48 5.00 21.09
C THR A 226 -22.68 5.69 19.74
N ALA A 227 -21.69 5.73 18.85
CA ALA A 227 -21.89 6.26 17.50
C ALA A 227 -22.62 5.30 16.53
N HIS A 228 -23.03 4.11 16.98
CA HIS A 228 -23.76 3.12 16.16
C HIS A 228 -25.28 3.33 16.09
N GLY A 229 -25.79 4.41 16.73
CA GLY A 229 -27.22 4.75 16.70
C GLY A 229 -27.61 5.85 15.70
N ALA A 230 -26.64 6.49 15.06
CA ALA A 230 -26.96 7.39 13.95
C ALA A 230 -27.36 6.51 12.75
N THR A 231 -28.61 6.61 12.32
CA THR A 231 -29.07 6.08 11.04
C THR A 231 -28.03 6.42 9.98
N ALA A 232 -27.38 5.38 9.42
CA ALA A 232 -26.41 5.58 8.36
C ALA A 232 -27.05 6.49 7.29
N PRO A 233 -26.43 7.61 6.91
CA PRO A 233 -27.00 8.47 5.89
C PRO A 233 -27.31 7.61 4.66
N ALA A 234 -28.50 7.82 4.08
CA ALA A 234 -28.92 7.07 2.90
C ALA A 234 -27.79 7.09 1.86
N ALA A 235 -27.45 5.92 1.33
CA ALA A 235 -26.36 5.80 0.37
C ALA A 235 -26.57 6.81 -0.78
N PRO A 236 -25.53 7.59 -1.15
CA PRO A 236 -25.66 8.56 -2.24
C PRO A 236 -26.13 7.88 -3.52
N GLY A 237 -27.05 8.51 -4.24
CA GLY A 237 -27.57 7.95 -5.50
C GLY A 237 -26.43 7.73 -6.50
N VAL A 238 -26.57 6.73 -7.39
CA VAL A 238 -25.54 6.33 -8.38
C VAL A 238 -25.04 7.50 -9.23
N ARG A 239 -25.89 8.47 -9.55
CA ARG A 239 -25.49 9.67 -10.30
C ARG A 239 -24.50 10.56 -9.56
N VAL A 240 -24.63 10.66 -8.23
CA VAL A 240 -23.71 11.42 -7.38
C VAL A 240 -22.38 10.67 -7.24
N MET A 241 -22.42 9.35 -7.25
CA MET A 241 -21.23 8.49 -7.16
C MET A 241 -20.52 8.31 -8.51
N ALA A 242 -21.17 8.61 -9.63
CA ALA A 242 -20.65 8.33 -10.98
C ALA A 242 -19.23 8.88 -11.22
N PRO A 243 -18.87 10.13 -10.85
CA PRO A 243 -17.49 10.62 -11.02
C PRO A 243 -16.46 9.82 -10.26
N LEU A 244 -16.77 9.42 -9.01
CA LEU A 244 -15.91 8.56 -8.19
C LEU A 244 -15.75 7.17 -8.81
N LEU A 245 -16.82 6.56 -9.27
CA LEU A 245 -16.79 5.23 -9.89
C LEU A 245 -15.98 5.23 -11.18
N VAL A 246 -16.13 6.26 -12.02
CA VAL A 246 -15.32 6.43 -13.23
C VAL A 246 -13.84 6.59 -12.86
N PHE A 247 -13.53 7.48 -11.92
CA PHE A 247 -12.14 7.66 -11.44
C PHE A 247 -11.55 6.36 -10.92
N THR A 248 -12.31 5.64 -10.10
CA THR A 248 -11.87 4.35 -9.53
C THR A 248 -11.66 3.29 -10.61
N ALA A 249 -12.53 3.24 -11.64
CA ALA A 249 -12.36 2.34 -12.78
C ALA A 249 -11.08 2.66 -13.57
N LEU A 250 -10.76 3.94 -13.79
CA LEU A 250 -9.52 4.37 -14.44
C LEU A 250 -8.30 4.01 -13.60
N TYR A 251 -8.40 4.17 -12.28
CA TYR A 251 -7.34 3.73 -11.35
C TYR A 251 -7.13 2.21 -11.40
N ILE A 252 -8.23 1.42 -11.47
CA ILE A 252 -8.16 -0.04 -11.64
C ILE A 252 -7.38 -0.39 -12.90
N CYS A 253 -7.62 0.29 -14.02
CA CYS A 253 -6.87 0.08 -15.25
C CYS A 253 -5.36 0.32 -15.07
N VAL A 254 -4.97 1.40 -14.40
CA VAL A 254 -3.54 1.67 -14.13
C VAL A 254 -2.93 0.61 -13.21
N TYR A 255 -3.64 0.27 -12.14
CA TYR A 255 -3.16 -0.64 -11.10
C TYR A 255 -3.11 -2.10 -11.57
N ALA A 256 -3.95 -2.52 -12.51
CA ALA A 256 -3.93 -3.89 -13.02
C ALA A 256 -2.58 -4.29 -13.63
N GLY A 257 -1.84 -3.32 -14.17
CA GLY A 257 -0.47 -3.54 -14.66
C GLY A 257 0.52 -3.99 -13.59
N GLU A 258 0.29 -3.64 -12.33
CA GLU A 258 1.17 -4.04 -11.23
C GLU A 258 1.15 -5.55 -10.99
N SER A 259 -0.02 -6.18 -11.03
CA SER A 259 -0.14 -7.63 -10.89
C SER A 259 0.48 -8.37 -12.07
N ILE A 260 0.29 -7.86 -13.30
CA ILE A 260 0.92 -8.42 -14.51
C ILE A 260 2.45 -8.32 -14.39
N LYS A 261 2.96 -7.18 -13.96
CA LYS A 261 4.39 -6.97 -13.75
C LYS A 261 4.96 -7.94 -12.71
N TYR A 262 4.36 -8.06 -11.54
CA TYR A 262 4.84 -8.99 -10.51
C TYR A 262 4.72 -10.46 -10.94
N ALA A 263 3.70 -10.81 -11.73
CA ALA A 263 3.56 -12.16 -12.23
C ALA A 263 4.64 -12.54 -13.25
N TYR A 264 4.95 -11.65 -14.19
CA TYR A 264 5.67 -12.05 -15.39
C TYR A 264 7.05 -11.42 -15.56
N LEU A 265 7.32 -10.25 -14.96
CA LEU A 265 8.63 -9.60 -15.12
C LEU A 265 9.77 -10.42 -14.51
N PRO A 266 9.65 -11.03 -13.30
CA PRO A 266 10.68 -11.90 -12.77
C PRO A 266 10.95 -13.11 -13.65
N ILE A 267 9.90 -13.77 -14.17
CA ILE A 267 10.01 -14.91 -15.07
C ILE A 267 10.73 -14.49 -16.36
N TYR A 268 10.34 -13.35 -16.94
CA TYR A 268 10.97 -12.81 -18.14
C TYR A 268 12.46 -12.50 -17.92
N MET A 269 12.81 -11.87 -16.80
CA MET A 269 14.21 -11.55 -16.46
C MET A 269 15.07 -12.79 -16.26
N ASN A 270 14.53 -13.82 -15.59
CA ASN A 270 15.28 -15.03 -15.26
C ASN A 270 15.36 -16.01 -16.44
N ASP A 271 14.21 -16.30 -17.07
CA ASP A 271 14.11 -17.43 -18.01
C ASP A 271 14.44 -17.03 -19.46
N GLN A 272 14.24 -15.75 -19.83
CA GLN A 272 14.54 -15.29 -21.20
C GLN A 272 15.76 -14.38 -21.28
N LEU A 273 15.92 -13.45 -20.32
CA LEU A 273 17.05 -12.52 -20.32
C LEU A 273 18.26 -13.05 -19.54
N HIS A 274 18.09 -14.11 -18.77
CA HIS A 274 19.13 -14.72 -17.93
C HIS A 274 19.90 -13.72 -17.06
N LEU A 275 19.18 -12.71 -16.51
CA LEU A 275 19.77 -11.68 -15.68
C LEU A 275 20.20 -12.26 -14.33
N ALA A 276 21.32 -11.76 -13.81
CA ALA A 276 21.76 -12.11 -12.47
C ALA A 276 20.67 -11.76 -11.42
N PRO A 277 20.42 -12.62 -10.41
CA PRO A 277 19.35 -12.43 -9.42
C PRO A 277 19.41 -11.08 -8.69
N ALA A 278 20.63 -10.62 -8.36
CA ALA A 278 20.83 -9.32 -7.73
C ALA A 278 20.38 -8.15 -8.65
N LEU A 279 20.62 -8.28 -9.97
CA LEU A 279 20.21 -7.29 -10.96
C LEU A 279 18.68 -7.29 -11.13
N SER A 280 18.06 -8.48 -11.21
CA SER A 280 16.61 -8.63 -11.25
C SER A 280 15.93 -8.03 -10.02
N GLY A 281 16.49 -8.28 -8.82
CA GLY A 281 16.02 -7.67 -7.58
C GLY A 281 16.17 -6.15 -7.59
N ALA A 282 17.29 -5.61 -8.07
CA ALA A 282 17.53 -4.18 -8.17
C ALA A 282 16.56 -3.49 -9.16
N ILE A 283 16.26 -4.13 -10.31
CA ILE A 283 15.26 -3.65 -11.26
C ILE A 283 13.90 -3.50 -10.57
N ILE A 284 13.46 -4.47 -9.78
CA ILE A 284 12.18 -4.38 -9.06
C ILE A 284 12.24 -3.36 -7.93
N GLY A 285 13.34 -3.31 -7.17
CA GLY A 285 13.50 -2.45 -6.01
C GLY A 285 13.65 -0.96 -6.33
N ILE A 286 14.01 -0.57 -7.56
CA ILE A 286 14.17 0.84 -7.94
C ILE A 286 12.83 1.58 -7.97
N GLN A 287 11.72 0.90 -8.29
CA GLN A 287 10.40 1.51 -8.34
C GLN A 287 9.97 2.14 -7.01
N PRO A 288 9.92 1.42 -5.86
CA PRO A 288 9.52 2.02 -4.60
C PRO A 288 10.50 3.09 -4.11
N LEU A 289 11.77 3.05 -4.51
CA LEU A 289 12.73 4.12 -4.22
C LEU A 289 12.34 5.42 -4.97
N VAL A 290 12.03 5.32 -6.26
CA VAL A 290 11.57 6.46 -7.08
C VAL A 290 10.23 6.98 -6.58
N GLU A 291 9.30 6.08 -6.22
CA GLU A 291 8.02 6.41 -5.61
C GLU A 291 8.19 7.28 -4.37
N LEU A 292 9.05 6.87 -3.44
CA LEU A 292 9.32 7.59 -2.19
C LEU A 292 9.79 9.03 -2.44
N VAL A 293 10.64 9.22 -3.45
CA VAL A 293 11.14 10.56 -3.82
C VAL A 293 10.07 11.40 -4.51
N LEU A 294 9.25 10.79 -5.36
CA LEU A 294 8.27 11.52 -6.17
C LEU A 294 6.95 11.80 -5.44
N MET A 295 6.59 11.07 -4.39
CA MET A 295 5.36 11.34 -3.61
C MET A 295 5.25 12.80 -3.12
N PRO A 296 6.24 13.37 -2.41
CA PRO A 296 6.17 14.77 -1.98
C PRO A 296 6.17 15.74 -3.16
N VAL A 297 6.91 15.44 -4.22
CA VAL A 297 6.93 16.26 -5.44
C VAL A 297 5.55 16.31 -6.10
N ALA A 298 4.86 15.15 -6.17
CA ALA A 298 3.52 15.06 -6.73
C ALA A 298 2.53 15.95 -5.97
N VAL A 299 2.60 16.00 -4.64
CA VAL A 299 1.76 16.88 -3.81
C VAL A 299 2.04 18.37 -4.10
N VAL A 300 3.31 18.75 -4.20
CA VAL A 300 3.69 20.15 -4.51
C VAL A 300 3.23 20.56 -5.90
N VAL A 301 3.40 19.67 -6.89
CA VAL A 301 2.94 19.91 -8.27
C VAL A 301 1.41 20.03 -8.31
N ALA A 302 0.70 19.13 -7.63
CA ALA A 302 -0.76 19.13 -7.59
C ALA A 302 -1.34 20.43 -6.97
N ARG A 303 -0.68 20.99 -5.96
CA ARG A 303 -1.07 22.30 -5.38
C ARG A 303 -1.02 23.45 -6.39
N ARG A 304 -0.12 23.39 -7.36
CA ARG A 304 0.08 24.46 -8.37
C ARG A 304 -0.74 24.24 -9.65
N THR A 305 -0.97 22.98 -10.04
CA THR A 305 -1.52 22.64 -11.36
C THR A 305 -2.88 21.96 -11.31
N GLY A 306 -3.39 21.64 -10.09
CA GLY A 306 -4.50 20.74 -9.87
C GLY A 306 -4.05 19.27 -9.91
N MET A 307 -4.85 18.35 -9.36
CA MET A 307 -4.49 16.94 -9.24
C MET A 307 -4.60 16.17 -10.57
N MET A 308 -5.48 16.59 -11.46
CA MET A 308 -5.73 15.86 -12.71
C MET A 308 -4.52 15.85 -13.66
N LYS A 309 -3.79 16.96 -13.78
CA LYS A 309 -2.63 17.04 -14.69
C LYS A 309 -1.52 16.06 -14.33
N PRO A 310 -1.01 16.04 -13.08
CA PRO A 310 0.01 15.04 -12.70
C PRO A 310 -0.50 13.60 -12.83
N MET A 311 -1.78 13.31 -12.59
CA MET A 311 -2.34 11.97 -12.78
C MET A 311 -2.38 11.55 -14.26
N ILE A 312 -2.72 12.45 -15.18
CA ILE A 312 -2.67 12.17 -16.63
C ILE A 312 -1.23 11.87 -17.06
N VAL A 313 -0.26 12.68 -16.60
CA VAL A 313 1.16 12.45 -16.91
C VAL A 313 1.63 11.11 -16.34
N ALA A 314 1.25 10.80 -15.10
CA ALA A 314 1.60 9.54 -14.46
C ALA A 314 1.00 8.33 -15.19
N ALA A 315 -0.26 8.40 -15.63
CA ALA A 315 -0.85 7.36 -16.46
C ALA A 315 -0.09 7.20 -17.80
N GLY A 316 0.39 8.31 -18.39
CA GLY A 316 1.28 8.29 -19.56
C GLY A 316 2.62 7.60 -19.28
N PHE A 317 3.21 7.80 -18.11
CA PHE A 317 4.37 7.03 -17.67
C PHE A 317 4.05 5.53 -17.58
N GLY A 318 2.83 5.15 -17.17
CA GLY A 318 2.39 3.77 -17.17
C GLY A 318 2.38 3.14 -18.56
N VAL A 319 1.94 3.87 -19.59
CA VAL A 319 2.05 3.42 -21.00
C VAL A 319 3.51 3.20 -21.37
N ALA A 320 4.36 4.20 -21.17
CA ALA A 320 5.77 4.15 -21.54
C ALA A 320 6.52 3.03 -20.79
N ALA A 321 6.25 2.86 -19.48
CA ALA A 321 6.85 1.81 -18.67
C ALA A 321 6.56 0.42 -19.22
N ASN A 322 5.29 0.13 -19.51
CA ASN A 322 4.89 -1.17 -20.01
C ASN A 322 5.40 -1.42 -21.46
N LEU A 323 5.52 -0.38 -22.28
CA LEU A 323 6.20 -0.48 -23.57
C LEU A 323 7.70 -0.76 -23.41
N CYS A 324 8.39 -0.19 -22.43
CA CYS A 324 9.76 -0.55 -22.11
C CYS A 324 9.86 -2.04 -21.77
N PHE A 325 8.97 -2.58 -20.94
CA PHE A 325 8.96 -4.00 -20.58
C PHE A 325 8.68 -4.91 -21.79
N ALA A 326 7.78 -4.51 -22.68
CA ALA A 326 7.38 -5.29 -23.83
C ALA A 326 8.42 -5.30 -24.97
N LEU A 327 9.15 -4.20 -25.19
CA LEU A 327 9.83 -3.97 -26.46
C LEU A 327 11.35 -3.85 -26.36
N THR A 328 11.92 -3.57 -25.18
CA THR A 328 13.36 -3.26 -25.12
C THR A 328 14.26 -4.49 -25.02
N GLY A 329 13.83 -5.54 -24.32
CA GLY A 329 14.60 -6.78 -24.16
C GLY A 329 15.95 -6.59 -23.43
N THR A 330 16.17 -5.50 -22.70
CA THR A 330 17.44 -5.16 -22.07
C THR A 330 17.26 -4.75 -20.61
N ALA A 331 18.27 -5.00 -19.77
CA ALA A 331 18.26 -4.58 -18.38
C ALA A 331 18.06 -3.05 -18.23
N ALA A 332 18.71 -2.25 -19.10
CA ALA A 332 18.56 -0.79 -19.10
C ALA A 332 17.12 -0.36 -19.41
N GLY A 333 16.45 -1.00 -20.37
CA GLY A 333 15.05 -0.74 -20.68
C GLY A 333 14.12 -1.15 -19.55
N LEU A 334 14.40 -2.25 -18.85
CA LEU A 334 13.63 -2.67 -17.67
C LEU A 334 13.82 -1.69 -16.50
N PHE A 335 15.03 -1.18 -16.26
CA PHE A 335 15.25 -0.10 -15.28
C PHE A 335 14.46 1.17 -15.65
N ALA A 336 14.53 1.60 -16.91
CA ALA A 336 13.77 2.77 -17.38
C ALA A 336 12.26 2.57 -17.16
N GLY A 337 11.73 1.39 -17.48
CA GLY A 337 10.33 1.03 -17.23
C GLY A 337 9.97 1.10 -15.75
N GLN A 338 10.81 0.60 -14.85
CA GLN A 338 10.58 0.64 -13.41
C GLN A 338 10.70 2.04 -12.82
N ILE A 339 11.59 2.89 -13.32
CA ILE A 339 11.68 4.31 -12.94
C ILE A 339 10.39 5.03 -13.33
N LEU A 340 9.90 4.82 -14.56
CA LEU A 340 8.62 5.38 -15.01
C LEU A 340 7.45 4.85 -14.16
N MET A 341 7.45 3.57 -13.80
CA MET A 341 6.44 2.98 -12.92
C MET A 341 6.50 3.59 -11.50
N GLY A 342 7.69 3.91 -10.99
CA GLY A 342 7.87 4.69 -9.76
C GLY A 342 7.22 6.08 -9.87
N GLY A 343 7.25 6.69 -11.05
CA GLY A 343 6.52 7.94 -11.33
C GLY A 343 5.00 7.76 -11.29
N VAL A 344 4.48 6.65 -11.80
CA VAL A 344 3.05 6.30 -11.68
C VAL A 344 2.64 6.24 -10.22
N TRP A 345 3.36 5.46 -9.44
CA TRP A 345 3.05 5.23 -8.04
C TRP A 345 3.27 6.45 -7.17
N GLY A 346 4.33 7.21 -7.39
CA GLY A 346 4.59 8.45 -6.67
C GLY A 346 3.45 9.46 -6.78
N VAL A 347 2.74 9.47 -7.91
CA VAL A 347 1.57 10.35 -8.11
C VAL A 347 0.29 9.71 -7.58
N PHE A 348 -0.04 8.48 -8.00
CA PHE A 348 -1.32 7.88 -7.65
C PHE A 348 -1.42 7.48 -6.17
N ALA A 349 -0.33 7.05 -5.54
CA ALA A 349 -0.31 6.76 -4.10
C ALA A 349 -0.48 8.04 -3.26
N ALA A 350 0.10 9.18 -3.72
CA ALA A 350 -0.03 10.45 -3.02
C ALA A 350 -1.41 11.11 -3.20
N LEU A 351 -1.95 11.09 -4.40
CA LEU A 351 -3.12 11.89 -4.78
C LEU A 351 -4.41 11.09 -4.92
N GLY A 352 -4.33 9.78 -5.17
CA GLY A 352 -5.49 8.97 -5.55
C GLY A 352 -6.62 8.96 -4.53
N ILE A 353 -6.30 8.72 -3.26
CA ILE A 353 -7.31 8.71 -2.19
C ILE A 353 -7.90 10.11 -1.96
N ILE A 354 -7.08 11.16 -2.06
CA ILE A 354 -7.53 12.55 -1.90
C ILE A 354 -8.50 12.92 -3.02
N ALA A 355 -8.17 12.55 -4.26
CA ALA A 355 -9.05 12.75 -5.41
C ALA A 355 -10.39 12.02 -5.24
N ALA A 356 -10.34 10.76 -4.82
CA ALA A 356 -11.55 9.98 -4.55
C ALA A 356 -12.45 10.64 -3.50
N GLN A 357 -11.87 11.13 -2.40
CA GLN A 357 -12.60 11.82 -1.34
C GLN A 357 -13.20 13.15 -1.81
N ARG A 358 -12.50 13.92 -2.65
CA ARG A 358 -13.00 15.17 -3.22
C ARG A 358 -14.11 14.95 -4.26
N LEU A 359 -14.11 13.81 -4.94
CA LEU A 359 -15.19 13.45 -5.89
C LEU A 359 -16.50 13.06 -5.20
N LEU A 360 -16.47 12.71 -3.91
CA LEU A 360 -17.67 12.41 -3.13
C LEU A 360 -17.58 13.04 -1.72
N PRO A 361 -17.58 14.38 -1.61
CA PRO A 361 -17.39 15.08 -0.34
C PRO A 361 -18.52 14.84 0.68
N VAL A 362 -19.70 14.47 0.21
CA VAL A 362 -20.87 14.15 1.05
C VAL A 362 -20.75 12.80 1.77
N ALA A 363 -19.83 11.92 1.33
CA ALA A 363 -19.64 10.58 1.90
C ALA A 363 -18.18 10.13 1.79
N VAL A 364 -17.27 10.85 2.46
CA VAL A 364 -15.81 10.64 2.40
C VAL A 364 -15.40 9.23 2.80
N ALA A 365 -16.05 8.65 3.82
CA ALA A 365 -15.78 7.27 4.24
C ALA A 365 -16.13 6.25 3.14
N THR A 366 -17.28 6.44 2.47
CA THR A 366 -17.70 5.60 1.33
C THR A 366 -16.73 5.75 0.16
N ALA A 367 -16.30 6.98 -0.16
CA ALA A 367 -15.31 7.23 -1.19
C ALA A 367 -13.99 6.50 -0.93
N SER A 368 -13.51 6.58 0.31
CA SER A 368 -12.29 5.89 0.74
C SER A 368 -12.43 4.36 0.65
N ALA A 369 -13.56 3.81 1.10
CA ALA A 369 -13.82 2.37 1.04
C ALA A 369 -13.85 1.84 -0.41
N ILE A 370 -14.56 2.53 -1.30
CA ILE A 370 -14.62 2.18 -2.74
C ILE A 370 -13.21 2.24 -3.36
N PHE A 371 -12.47 3.32 -3.11
CA PHE A 371 -11.13 3.50 -3.67
C PHE A 371 -10.15 2.46 -3.14
N LEU A 372 -10.13 2.18 -1.84
CA LEU A 372 -9.23 1.17 -1.27
C LEU A 372 -9.56 -0.27 -1.72
N SER A 373 -10.84 -0.57 -1.95
CA SER A 373 -11.26 -1.87 -2.50
C SER A 373 -10.81 -2.07 -3.96
N SER A 374 -10.49 -1.00 -4.68
CA SER A 374 -10.04 -1.07 -6.08
C SER A 374 -8.73 -1.83 -6.24
N THR A 375 -7.86 -1.88 -5.23
CA THR A 375 -6.58 -2.61 -5.29
C THR A 375 -6.80 -4.12 -5.48
N ALA A 376 -7.77 -4.71 -4.78
CA ALA A 376 -8.11 -6.13 -4.94
C ALA A 376 -8.73 -6.41 -6.32
N LEU A 377 -9.60 -5.52 -6.79
CA LEU A 377 -10.20 -5.62 -8.13
C LEU A 377 -9.14 -5.48 -9.22
N SER A 378 -8.18 -4.58 -9.05
CA SER A 378 -7.06 -4.39 -9.98
C SER A 378 -6.17 -5.63 -10.04
N SER A 379 -5.85 -6.22 -8.86
CA SER A 379 -5.08 -7.47 -8.81
C SER A 379 -5.78 -8.60 -9.53
N ALA A 380 -7.09 -8.74 -9.34
CA ALA A 380 -7.88 -9.75 -10.02
C ALA A 380 -7.96 -9.51 -11.54
N LEU A 381 -8.21 -8.26 -11.96
CA LEU A 381 -8.24 -7.90 -13.37
C LEU A 381 -6.89 -8.14 -14.04
N GLY A 382 -5.80 -7.69 -13.41
CA GLY A 382 -4.44 -7.91 -13.92
C GLY A 382 -4.07 -9.38 -13.96
N GLY A 383 -4.41 -10.16 -12.92
CA GLY A 383 -4.18 -11.59 -12.88
C GLY A 383 -4.91 -12.33 -13.99
N LEU A 384 -6.19 -12.05 -14.19
CA LEU A 384 -7.01 -12.66 -15.23
C LEU A 384 -6.52 -12.28 -16.64
N THR A 385 -6.39 -10.98 -16.92
CA THR A 385 -6.00 -10.50 -18.25
C THR A 385 -4.54 -10.80 -18.55
N GLY A 386 -3.66 -10.76 -17.55
CA GLY A 386 -2.27 -11.16 -17.68
C GLY A 386 -2.14 -12.66 -17.95
N GLY A 387 -2.93 -13.52 -17.24
CA GLY A 387 -2.95 -14.95 -17.46
C GLY A 387 -3.38 -15.34 -18.88
N LEU A 388 -4.49 -14.76 -19.35
CA LEU A 388 -4.97 -14.96 -20.71
C LEU A 388 -4.01 -14.37 -21.76
N GLY A 389 -3.45 -13.20 -21.48
CA GLY A 389 -2.51 -12.54 -22.35
C GLY A 389 -1.17 -13.28 -22.47
N ALA A 390 -0.69 -13.85 -21.37
CA ALA A 390 0.53 -14.67 -21.41
C ALA A 390 0.34 -15.93 -22.25
N ALA A 391 -0.86 -16.53 -22.24
CA ALA A 391 -1.21 -17.64 -23.11
C ALA A 391 -1.30 -17.25 -24.60
N ALA A 392 -1.84 -16.05 -24.88
CA ALA A 392 -2.08 -15.59 -26.24
C ALA A 392 -0.84 -14.97 -26.91
N PHE A 393 -0.09 -14.16 -26.18
CA PHE A 393 1.01 -13.35 -26.72
C PHE A 393 2.39 -13.81 -26.23
N GLY A 394 2.45 -14.59 -25.13
CA GLY A 394 3.71 -14.95 -24.48
C GLY A 394 4.43 -13.78 -23.83
N LEU A 395 5.67 -14.03 -23.35
CA LEU A 395 6.58 -13.03 -22.82
C LEU A 395 7.51 -12.55 -23.94
N PRO A 396 7.85 -11.23 -24.01
CA PRO A 396 7.40 -10.15 -23.12
C PRO A 396 6.13 -9.43 -23.59
N LEU A 397 5.47 -9.88 -24.65
CA LEU A 397 4.36 -9.13 -25.27
C LEU A 397 3.11 -9.01 -24.37
N VAL A 398 3.00 -9.82 -23.31
CA VAL A 398 1.95 -9.69 -22.29
C VAL A 398 1.88 -8.28 -21.70
N PHE A 399 3.00 -7.55 -21.64
CA PHE A 399 3.06 -6.17 -21.12
C PHE A 399 2.38 -5.15 -22.02
N LEU A 400 1.97 -5.49 -23.25
CA LEU A 400 1.12 -4.64 -24.08
C LEU A 400 -0.29 -4.49 -23.51
N ILE A 401 -0.77 -5.47 -22.74
CA ILE A 401 -2.09 -5.40 -22.08
C ILE A 401 -2.14 -4.25 -21.05
N PRO A 402 -1.24 -4.16 -20.06
CA PRO A 402 -1.23 -3.05 -19.15
C PRO A 402 -0.86 -1.72 -19.82
N ALA A 403 -0.10 -1.71 -20.93
CA ALA A 403 0.09 -0.51 -21.73
C ALA A 403 -1.25 -0.02 -22.31
N GLY A 404 -2.10 -0.93 -22.82
CA GLY A 404 -3.44 -0.62 -23.29
C GLY A 404 -4.36 -0.09 -22.16
N PHE A 405 -4.33 -0.72 -20.99
CA PHE A 405 -5.07 -0.24 -19.80
C PHE A 405 -4.63 1.15 -19.36
N ALA A 406 -3.33 1.40 -19.32
CA ALA A 406 -2.80 2.72 -19.00
C ALA A 406 -3.20 3.77 -20.05
N ALA A 407 -3.23 3.42 -21.35
CA ALA A 407 -3.70 4.30 -22.42
C ALA A 407 -5.19 4.63 -22.27
N ILE A 408 -6.03 3.66 -21.92
CA ILE A 408 -7.45 3.88 -21.59
C ILE A 408 -7.57 4.84 -20.41
N ALA A 409 -6.72 4.67 -19.37
CA ALA A 409 -6.71 5.57 -18.22
C ALA A 409 -6.30 7.00 -18.61
N VAL A 410 -5.29 7.18 -19.48
CA VAL A 410 -4.88 8.51 -19.99
C VAL A 410 -6.07 9.19 -20.67
N ILE A 411 -6.71 8.51 -21.63
CA ILE A 411 -7.86 9.05 -22.36
C ILE A 411 -9.00 9.37 -21.39
N GLY A 412 -9.34 8.44 -20.50
CA GLY A 412 -10.42 8.61 -19.54
C GLY A 412 -10.18 9.78 -18.58
N LEU A 413 -8.93 9.95 -18.06
CA LEU A 413 -8.58 11.07 -17.20
C LEU A 413 -8.61 12.41 -17.96
N ILE A 414 -8.18 12.46 -19.23
CA ILE A 414 -8.30 13.66 -20.09
C ILE A 414 -9.76 14.04 -20.27
N LEU A 415 -10.63 13.06 -20.57
CA LEU A 415 -12.07 13.31 -20.72
C LEU A 415 -12.70 13.75 -19.40
N MET A 416 -12.33 13.09 -18.29
CA MET A 416 -12.79 13.45 -16.95
C MET A 416 -12.36 14.86 -16.54
N ALA A 417 -11.15 15.28 -16.87
CA ALA A 417 -10.64 16.63 -16.59
C ALA A 417 -11.48 17.76 -17.23
N ARG A 418 -12.23 17.45 -18.28
CA ARG A 418 -13.14 18.38 -18.95
C ARG A 418 -14.50 18.50 -18.27
N THR A 419 -14.83 17.59 -17.33
CA THR A 419 -16.13 17.58 -16.62
C THR A 419 -16.14 18.60 -15.48
N LYS A 420 -17.36 19.05 -15.11
CA LYS A 420 -17.52 19.93 -13.93
C LYS A 420 -17.02 19.29 -12.63
N ALA A 421 -17.24 17.98 -12.47
CA ALA A 421 -16.85 17.25 -11.27
C ALA A 421 -15.33 17.21 -11.02
N ALA A 422 -14.52 17.36 -12.06
CA ALA A 422 -13.06 17.35 -11.94
C ALA A 422 -12.43 18.75 -11.90
N ARG A 423 -13.22 19.82 -12.01
CA ARG A 423 -12.69 21.21 -11.99
C ARG A 423 -12.14 21.61 -10.60
N ASP A 424 -12.66 20.97 -9.56
CA ASP A 424 -12.28 21.23 -8.17
C ASP A 424 -11.20 20.26 -7.66
N LEU A 425 -10.67 19.39 -8.54
CA LEU A 425 -9.53 18.51 -8.32
C LEU A 425 -8.24 19.20 -8.79
#